data_af5f1cb60f1201f343ae8ca637316b09
#
_entry.id   af5f1cb60f1201f343ae8ca637316b09
#
_cell.length_a   1.000
_cell.length_b   1.000
_cell.length_c   1.000
_cell.angle_alpha   90.00
_cell.angle_beta   90.00
_cell.angle_gamma   90.00
#
_symmetry.space_group_name_H-M   'P 1'
#
loop_
_entity.id
_entity.type
_entity.pdbx_description
1 polymer ?
#
loop_
_entity_poly.entity_id
_entity_poly.type
_entity_poly.pdbx_seq_one_letter_code
_entity_poly.pdbx_strand_id
1 'polypeptide(L)'
;MRCCAAQIVALAPRLFGDSPDGLRPAICRRMAAVRVRADGYVAPCIPTLAAKPPSEPDWVHEIQHDGYRLIVRRDGPVVRLFTRRGYDWTVRFPGVARAASKLYARSFTLDGEAVVCGPDGVANFDALHRRGTVAEAVLHVFDLLELNSKDQRPFPLSERRAKLDRLLDGSNSGIAFNEHTEEDGAIVFGHACRMGLEGIVSKRLTAPYRSGPSRDWLKIKNPDSPAMRRAREGQF
;
A
#
# COMPACT_ATOMS: atom_id res chain seq x y z
N MET A 1 11.89 -14.51 9.62
CA MET A 1 10.73 -15.11 8.95
C MET A 1 9.57 -15.10 9.92
N ARG A 2 8.68 -14.12 9.81
CA ARG A 2 7.38 -14.14 10.50
C ARG A 2 6.31 -13.91 9.45
N CYS A 3 5.90 -15.02 8.83
CA CYS A 3 4.73 -15.05 7.96
C CYS A 3 3.47 -15.05 8.82
N CYS A 4 2.44 -14.35 8.37
CA CYS A 4 1.10 -14.32 8.96
C CYS A 4 0.57 -15.72 9.25
N ALA A 5 0.34 -16.02 10.53
CA ALA A 5 -0.57 -17.06 10.95
C ALA A 5 -1.26 -16.59 12.24
N ALA A 6 -2.53 -16.28 12.16
CA ALA A 6 -3.40 -16.22 13.34
C ALA A 6 -4.78 -16.73 12.97
N GLN A 7 -5.13 -17.77 13.67
CA GLN A 7 -6.26 -18.67 13.59
C GLN A 7 -7.64 -18.01 13.65
N ILE A 8 -8.52 -18.62 12.90
CA ILE A 8 -9.98 -18.48 12.87
C ILE A 8 -10.58 -19.20 14.08
N VAL A 9 -11.52 -18.57 14.76
CA VAL A 9 -12.56 -19.28 15.52
C VAL A 9 -13.92 -18.70 15.11
N ALA A 10 -14.74 -19.61 14.63
CA ALA A 10 -16.11 -19.40 14.18
C ALA A 10 -17.07 -19.29 15.36
N LEU A 11 -18.18 -18.60 15.16
CA LEU A 11 -19.52 -19.01 15.58
C LEU A 11 -20.60 -18.07 15.01
N ALA A 12 -21.47 -18.63 14.18
CA ALA A 12 -22.81 -18.15 13.87
C ALA A 12 -23.79 -18.85 14.86
N PRO A 13 -25.10 -18.66 14.90
CA PRO A 13 -26.01 -18.11 13.90
C PRO A 13 -27.32 -17.42 14.41
N ARG A 14 -28.15 -17.01 13.41
CA ARG A 14 -29.64 -16.92 13.41
C ARG A 14 -30.26 -15.63 14.00
N LEU A 15 -31.37 -15.04 13.52
CA LEU A 15 -32.54 -15.47 12.75
C LEU A 15 -33.35 -14.21 12.28
N PHE A 16 -34.02 -14.36 11.13
CA PHE A 16 -35.36 -13.90 10.71
C PHE A 16 -35.80 -12.43 10.73
N GLY A 17 -36.41 -12.05 9.59
CA GLY A 17 -37.41 -11.01 9.46
C GLY A 17 -37.65 -10.60 8.01
N ASP A 18 -38.53 -11.34 7.31
CA ASP A 18 -39.17 -10.92 6.06
C ASP A 18 -40.09 -9.74 6.28
N SER A 19 -40.08 -8.76 5.37
CA SER A 19 -41.32 -8.17 4.86
C SER A 19 -41.10 -7.27 3.64
N PRO A 20 -42.06 -7.19 2.76
CA PRO A 20 -41.95 -6.73 1.40
C PRO A 20 -42.37 -5.26 1.27
N ASP A 21 -41.70 -4.51 0.45
CA ASP A 21 -42.38 -3.51 -0.36
C ASP A 21 -41.44 -2.95 -1.44
N GLY A 22 -41.94 -3.00 -2.64
CA GLY A 22 -41.27 -2.61 -3.85
C GLY A 22 -41.02 -1.11 -3.92
N LEU A 23 -39.75 -0.74 -3.99
CA LEU A 23 -39.31 0.54 -4.50
C LEU A 23 -38.26 0.30 -5.57
N ARG A 24 -38.59 0.71 -6.78
CA ARG A 24 -37.71 0.69 -7.95
C ARG A 24 -36.37 1.31 -7.61
N PRO A 25 -35.22 0.73 -8.02
CA PRO A 25 -33.92 1.32 -7.75
C PRO A 25 -33.81 2.63 -8.53
N ALA A 26 -33.71 3.73 -7.79
CA ALA A 26 -33.30 5.02 -8.32
C ALA A 26 -31.94 4.84 -8.99
N ILE A 27 -31.85 5.31 -10.21
CA ILE A 27 -30.67 5.37 -11.07
C ILE A 27 -29.47 5.80 -10.24
N CYS A 28 -28.54 4.88 -10.01
CA CYS A 28 -27.26 5.16 -9.37
C CYS A 28 -26.48 6.10 -10.30
N ARG A 29 -26.62 7.41 -10.07
CA ARG A 29 -25.75 8.41 -10.68
C ARG A 29 -24.32 8.01 -10.37
N ARG A 30 -23.51 7.83 -11.41
CA ARG A 30 -22.05 7.78 -11.32
C ARG A 30 -21.62 8.89 -10.37
N MET A 31 -21.17 8.54 -9.18
CA MET A 31 -20.45 9.46 -8.33
C MET A 31 -19.16 9.79 -9.07
N ALA A 32 -19.15 10.89 -9.79
CA ALA A 32 -17.93 11.47 -10.30
C ALA A 32 -17.05 11.75 -9.07
N ALA A 33 -15.87 11.14 -9.02
CA ALA A 33 -14.91 11.40 -7.97
C ALA A 33 -14.62 12.90 -7.95
N VAL A 34 -15.09 13.56 -6.91
CA VAL A 34 -14.88 14.99 -6.72
C VAL A 34 -13.38 15.22 -6.63
N ARG A 35 -12.81 15.96 -7.59
CA ARG A 35 -11.44 16.44 -7.57
C ARG A 35 -11.30 17.53 -6.50
N VAL A 36 -11.30 17.17 -5.25
CA VAL A 36 -10.82 18.05 -4.20
C VAL A 36 -9.36 17.66 -3.97
N ARG A 37 -8.43 18.54 -4.34
CA ARG A 37 -7.09 18.49 -3.74
C ARG A 37 -7.31 18.72 -2.26
N ALA A 38 -7.35 17.65 -1.50
CA ALA A 38 -7.53 17.74 -0.08
C ALA A 38 -6.31 18.43 0.52
N ASP A 39 -6.52 19.41 1.38
CA ASP A 39 -5.48 20.02 2.17
C ASP A 39 -4.65 18.92 2.83
N GLY A 40 -3.35 18.92 2.53
CA GLY A 40 -2.40 17.96 3.08
C GLY A 40 -2.13 16.70 2.24
N TYR A 41 -2.63 16.58 1.01
CA TYR A 41 -2.19 15.55 0.09
C TYR A 41 -0.74 15.78 -0.35
N VAL A 42 0.07 14.72 -0.24
CA VAL A 42 1.44 14.69 -0.77
C VAL A 42 1.47 13.79 -2.00
N ALA A 43 1.92 14.32 -3.14
CA ALA A 43 2.08 13.51 -4.35
C ALA A 43 3.19 12.46 -4.11
N PRO A 44 2.97 11.18 -4.51
CA PRO A 44 3.93 10.12 -4.25
C PRO A 44 5.20 10.24 -5.09
N CYS A 45 6.29 9.67 -4.57
CA CYS A 45 7.50 9.38 -5.34
C CYS A 45 7.21 8.29 -6.36
N ILE A 46 7.61 8.48 -7.60
CA ILE A 46 7.35 7.56 -8.71
C ILE A 46 8.67 6.92 -9.13
N PRO A 47 8.85 5.60 -8.91
CA PRO A 47 10.04 4.90 -9.34
C PRO A 47 10.26 4.95 -10.85
N THR A 48 11.50 5.09 -11.27
CA THR A 48 11.91 4.94 -12.67
C THR A 48 11.97 3.46 -13.02
N LEU A 49 11.46 3.09 -14.19
CA LEU A 49 11.60 1.72 -14.71
C LEU A 49 13.06 1.44 -15.06
N ALA A 50 13.60 0.32 -14.58
CA ALA A 50 14.94 -0.15 -14.89
C ALA A 50 14.91 -1.59 -15.39
N ALA A 51 15.88 -1.92 -16.25
CA ALA A 51 16.00 -3.29 -16.80
C ALA A 51 16.63 -4.27 -15.80
N LYS A 52 17.47 -3.74 -14.89
CA LYS A 52 18.20 -4.53 -13.88
C LYS A 52 18.24 -3.78 -12.55
N PRO A 53 18.30 -4.49 -11.42
CA PRO A 53 18.57 -3.87 -10.14
C PRO A 53 19.96 -3.21 -10.12
N PRO A 54 20.16 -2.15 -9.33
CA PRO A 54 21.48 -1.59 -9.07
C PRO A 54 22.33 -2.57 -8.26
N SER A 55 23.64 -2.56 -8.50
CA SER A 55 24.63 -3.37 -7.77
C SER A 55 25.55 -2.53 -6.89
N GLU A 56 25.39 -1.22 -6.91
CA GLU A 56 26.17 -0.32 -6.06
C GLU A 56 25.73 -0.45 -4.60
N PRO A 57 26.59 -0.14 -3.62
CA PRO A 57 26.20 -0.05 -2.22
C PRO A 57 25.14 1.02 -2.01
N ASP A 58 24.54 1.08 -0.84
CA ASP A 58 23.47 2.03 -0.45
C ASP A 58 22.10 1.80 -1.12
N TRP A 59 21.89 0.69 -1.76
CA TRP A 59 20.58 0.31 -2.27
C TRP A 59 19.96 -0.81 -1.42
N VAL A 60 18.66 -0.66 -1.18
CA VAL A 60 17.83 -1.71 -0.59
C VAL A 60 16.76 -2.15 -1.57
N HIS A 61 16.32 -3.37 -1.43
CA HIS A 61 15.38 -4.00 -2.33
C HIS A 61 14.12 -4.43 -1.57
N GLU A 62 12.98 -4.00 -2.07
CA GLU A 62 11.66 -4.33 -1.53
C GLU A 62 10.87 -5.13 -2.54
N ILE A 63 10.04 -6.06 -2.07
CA ILE A 63 9.05 -6.72 -2.91
C ILE A 63 8.05 -5.67 -3.41
N GLN A 64 7.76 -5.70 -4.70
CA GLN A 64 6.70 -4.91 -5.29
C GLN A 64 5.38 -5.66 -5.17
N HIS A 65 4.46 -5.08 -4.39
CA HIS A 65 3.10 -5.59 -4.28
C HIS A 65 2.23 -5.10 -5.43
N ASP A 66 1.33 -5.96 -5.90
CA ASP A 66 0.30 -5.62 -6.90
C ASP A 66 -0.97 -5.14 -6.18
N GLY A 67 -1.10 -3.83 -6.05
CA GLY A 67 -2.15 -3.24 -5.23
C GLY A 67 -2.54 -1.81 -5.64
N TYR A 68 -3.09 -1.06 -4.69
CA TYR A 68 -3.37 0.36 -4.83
C TYR A 68 -2.47 1.20 -3.94
N ARG A 69 -1.69 2.08 -4.56
CA ARG A 69 -0.88 3.07 -3.84
C ARG A 69 -1.75 4.03 -3.07
N LEU A 70 -1.50 4.13 -1.77
CA LEU A 70 -2.19 5.04 -0.87
C LEU A 70 -1.20 5.92 -0.10
N ILE A 71 -1.54 7.21 -0.04
CA ILE A 71 -0.96 8.14 0.94
C ILE A 71 -1.95 8.20 2.09
N VAL A 72 -1.54 7.73 3.25
CA VAL A 72 -2.36 7.72 4.46
C VAL A 72 -1.93 8.87 5.36
N ARG A 73 -2.85 9.81 5.60
CA ARG A 73 -2.63 10.94 6.51
C ARG A 73 -3.49 10.81 7.74
N ARG A 74 -2.87 11.02 8.89
CA ARG A 74 -3.56 11.26 10.15
C ARG A 74 -3.27 12.67 10.63
N ASP A 75 -4.31 13.36 11.12
CA ASP A 75 -4.22 14.65 11.78
C ASP A 75 -5.17 14.65 12.98
N GLY A 76 -4.63 14.54 14.18
CA GLY A 76 -5.41 14.31 15.39
C GLY A 76 -6.31 13.08 15.28
N PRO A 77 -7.64 13.21 15.39
CA PRO A 77 -8.58 12.09 15.27
C PRO A 77 -8.90 11.72 13.82
N VAL A 78 -8.56 12.56 12.85
CA VAL A 78 -8.96 12.39 11.45
C VAL A 78 -7.91 11.56 10.70
N VAL A 79 -8.36 10.49 10.05
CA VAL A 79 -7.55 9.68 9.12
C VAL A 79 -8.14 9.80 7.72
N ARG A 80 -7.30 10.04 6.72
CA ARG A 80 -7.67 10.06 5.31
C ARG A 80 -6.70 9.25 4.48
N LEU A 81 -7.23 8.56 3.48
CA LEU A 81 -6.49 7.71 2.55
C LEU A 81 -6.63 8.27 1.14
N PHE A 82 -5.52 8.68 0.56
CA PHE A 82 -5.51 9.28 -0.77
C PHE A 82 -4.86 8.34 -1.77
N THR A 83 -5.49 8.16 -2.92
CA THR A 83 -4.89 7.45 -4.05
C THR A 83 -3.70 8.23 -4.62
N ARG A 84 -2.91 7.60 -5.48
CA ARG A 84 -1.82 8.24 -6.24
C ARG A 84 -2.22 9.55 -6.93
N ARG A 85 -3.51 9.71 -7.28
CA ARG A 85 -4.06 10.91 -7.95
C ARG A 85 -4.72 11.89 -6.99
N GLY A 86 -4.69 11.63 -5.68
CA GLY A 86 -5.26 12.48 -4.65
C GLY A 86 -6.77 12.32 -4.43
N TYR A 87 -7.39 11.24 -4.94
CA TYR A 87 -8.79 10.93 -4.61
C TYR A 87 -8.88 10.37 -3.19
N ASP A 88 -9.83 10.81 -2.41
CA ASP A 88 -10.09 10.26 -1.07
C ASP A 88 -10.80 8.90 -1.19
N TRP A 89 -10.14 7.87 -0.70
CA TRP A 89 -10.60 6.49 -0.66
C TRP A 89 -10.73 5.96 0.77
N THR A 90 -10.88 6.82 1.74
CA THR A 90 -11.00 6.44 3.16
C THR A 90 -12.14 5.45 3.38
N VAL A 91 -13.30 5.70 2.77
CA VAL A 91 -14.47 4.81 2.88
C VAL A 91 -14.25 3.46 2.18
N ARG A 92 -13.39 3.44 1.15
CA ARG A 92 -13.08 2.21 0.40
C ARG A 92 -12.26 1.22 1.22
N PHE A 93 -11.35 1.70 2.07
CA PHE A 93 -10.43 0.87 2.88
C PHE A 93 -10.62 1.11 4.39
N PRO A 94 -11.80 0.76 4.95
CA PRO A 94 -12.11 1.05 6.35
C PRO A 94 -11.22 0.30 7.34
N GLY A 95 -10.71 -0.89 6.95
CA GLY A 95 -9.75 -1.67 7.75
C GLY A 95 -8.44 -0.90 7.94
N VAL A 96 -7.87 -0.38 6.85
CA VAL A 96 -6.65 0.44 6.87
C VAL A 96 -6.85 1.72 7.67
N ALA A 97 -7.97 2.44 7.45
CA ALA A 97 -8.27 3.67 8.18
C ALA A 97 -8.36 3.43 9.70
N ARG A 98 -9.01 2.33 10.11
CA ARG A 98 -9.11 1.93 11.52
C ARG A 98 -7.75 1.51 12.10
N ALA A 99 -6.92 0.80 11.36
CA ALA A 99 -5.58 0.44 11.80
C ALA A 99 -4.70 1.70 11.97
N ALA A 100 -4.74 2.62 11.01
CA ALA A 100 -4.03 3.90 11.07
C ALA A 100 -4.47 4.76 12.26
N SER A 101 -5.76 4.77 12.61
CA SER A 101 -6.25 5.54 13.77
C SER A 101 -5.73 5.04 15.11
N LYS A 102 -5.22 3.80 15.18
CA LYS A 102 -4.69 3.18 16.41
C LYS A 102 -3.19 3.36 16.59
N LEU A 103 -2.45 3.83 15.56
CA LEU A 103 -1.02 4.07 15.68
C LEU A 103 -0.74 5.16 16.71
N TYR A 104 0.34 5.00 17.48
CA TYR A 104 0.69 5.91 18.56
C TYR A 104 1.46 7.14 18.03
N ALA A 105 0.74 8.04 17.37
CA ALA A 105 1.24 9.36 16.97
C ALA A 105 0.09 10.35 16.82
N ARG A 106 0.33 11.65 17.04
CA ARG A 106 -0.69 12.70 16.90
C ARG A 106 -1.01 12.98 15.42
N SER A 107 0.01 12.99 14.61
CA SER A 107 -0.11 13.15 13.16
C SER A 107 0.96 12.35 12.44
N PHE A 108 0.67 11.92 11.23
CA PHE A 108 1.62 11.30 10.31
C PHE A 108 1.12 11.32 8.88
N THR A 109 2.07 11.17 7.96
CA THR A 109 1.79 10.87 6.55
C THR A 109 2.65 9.68 6.13
N LEU A 110 1.97 8.60 5.72
CA LEU A 110 2.58 7.34 5.28
C LEU A 110 2.40 7.17 3.77
N ASP A 111 3.36 6.49 3.15
CA ASP A 111 3.28 6.05 1.76
C ASP A 111 3.34 4.52 1.72
N GLY A 112 2.37 3.89 1.09
CA GLY A 112 2.25 2.43 1.09
C GLY A 112 1.41 1.89 -0.05
N GLU A 113 1.37 0.56 -0.16
CA GLU A 113 0.54 -0.16 -1.12
C GLU A 113 -0.52 -0.97 -0.38
N ALA A 114 -1.79 -0.75 -0.70
CA ALA A 114 -2.89 -1.54 -0.15
C ALA A 114 -3.10 -2.79 -0.99
N VAL A 115 -3.05 -3.95 -0.34
CA VAL A 115 -3.20 -5.26 -0.97
C VAL A 115 -4.23 -6.10 -0.23
N VAL A 116 -4.86 -7.00 -0.94
CA VAL A 116 -5.58 -8.14 -0.38
C VAL A 116 -4.77 -9.38 -0.72
N CYS A 117 -4.34 -10.14 0.28
CA CYS A 117 -3.60 -11.37 0.06
C CYS A 117 -4.54 -12.58 0.10
N GLY A 118 -4.26 -13.56 -0.76
CA GLY A 118 -4.86 -14.89 -0.67
C GLY A 118 -4.30 -15.69 0.52
N PRO A 119 -4.82 -16.90 0.75
CA PRO A 119 -4.30 -17.80 1.79
C PRO A 119 -2.83 -18.18 1.63
N ASP A 120 -2.31 -18.09 0.41
CA ASP A 120 -0.91 -18.32 0.01
C ASP A 120 0.00 -17.10 0.27
N GLY A 121 -0.57 -15.98 0.74
CA GLY A 121 0.14 -14.73 0.97
C GLY A 121 0.40 -13.91 -0.31
N VAL A 122 -0.05 -14.38 -1.47
CA VAL A 122 0.09 -13.66 -2.75
C VAL A 122 -1.02 -12.63 -2.90
N ALA A 123 -0.68 -11.48 -3.50
CA ALA A 123 -1.64 -10.41 -3.75
C ALA A 123 -2.76 -10.87 -4.69
N ASN A 124 -4.01 -10.74 -4.26
CA ASN A 124 -5.20 -11.01 -5.04
C ASN A 124 -5.79 -9.70 -5.58
N PHE A 125 -5.36 -9.35 -6.79
CA PHE A 125 -5.78 -8.13 -7.46
C PHE A 125 -7.29 -8.05 -7.71
N ASP A 126 -7.94 -9.19 -8.06
CA ASP A 126 -9.38 -9.23 -8.32
C ASP A 126 -10.19 -8.93 -7.06
N ALA A 127 -9.74 -9.44 -5.90
CA ALA A 127 -10.34 -9.11 -4.62
C ALA A 127 -10.26 -7.61 -4.32
N LEU A 128 -9.15 -6.97 -4.69
CA LEU A 128 -8.93 -5.54 -4.51
C LEU A 128 -9.77 -4.68 -5.46
N HIS A 129 -10.06 -5.17 -6.69
CA HIS A 129 -10.81 -4.45 -7.74
C HIS A 129 -12.33 -4.52 -7.56
N ARG A 130 -12.84 -5.30 -6.62
CA ARG A 130 -14.28 -5.36 -6.34
C ARG A 130 -14.85 -3.95 -6.09
N ARG A 131 -16.08 -3.73 -6.55
CA ARG A 131 -16.80 -2.48 -6.26
C ARG A 131 -17.15 -2.39 -4.78
N GLY A 132 -17.11 -1.20 -4.21
CA GLY A 132 -17.45 -0.93 -2.82
C GLY A 132 -16.25 -0.97 -1.87
N THR A 133 -16.49 -1.34 -0.63
CA THR A 133 -15.47 -1.37 0.43
C THR A 133 -14.64 -2.64 0.37
N VAL A 134 -13.35 -2.51 0.72
CA VAL A 134 -12.38 -3.61 0.81
C VAL A 134 -11.83 -3.58 2.25
N ALA A 135 -12.55 -4.25 3.15
CA ALA A 135 -12.26 -4.19 4.59
C ALA A 135 -11.04 -5.03 4.98
N GLU A 136 -10.76 -6.09 4.21
CA GLU A 136 -9.68 -7.04 4.40
C GLU A 136 -8.31 -6.58 3.87
N ALA A 137 -8.25 -5.42 3.21
CA ALA A 137 -7.00 -4.90 2.69
C ALA A 137 -6.01 -4.57 3.80
N VAL A 138 -4.74 -4.90 3.57
CA VAL A 138 -3.59 -4.53 4.41
C VAL A 138 -2.75 -3.50 3.66
N LEU A 139 -2.35 -2.44 4.34
CA LEU A 139 -1.43 -1.45 3.81
C LEU A 139 0.01 -1.84 4.15
N HIS A 140 0.81 -2.18 3.15
CA HIS A 140 2.25 -2.37 3.27
C HIS A 140 2.94 -1.02 3.14
N VAL A 141 3.40 -0.48 4.27
CA VAL A 141 3.99 0.87 4.35
C VAL A 141 5.49 0.78 4.12
N PHE A 142 5.99 1.57 3.21
CA PHE A 142 7.41 1.59 2.83
C PHE A 142 8.08 2.96 3.01
N ASP A 143 7.34 4.03 3.35
CA ASP A 143 7.94 5.33 3.64
C ASP A 143 7.10 6.16 4.62
N LEU A 144 7.80 7.05 5.36
CA LEU A 144 7.24 7.98 6.33
C LEU A 144 7.58 9.42 5.91
N LEU A 145 6.56 10.21 5.59
CA LEU A 145 6.72 11.54 4.99
C LEU A 145 6.57 12.66 6.02
N GLU A 146 5.79 12.43 7.07
CA GLU A 146 5.57 13.37 8.18
C GLU A 146 5.33 12.58 9.46
N LEU A 147 5.82 13.05 10.61
CA LEU A 147 5.57 12.49 11.93
C LEU A 147 5.49 13.61 12.97
N ASN A 148 4.34 13.69 13.67
CA ASN A 148 4.07 14.68 14.72
C ASN A 148 4.40 16.12 14.26
N SER A 149 3.87 16.49 13.09
CA SER A 149 4.03 17.80 12.42
C SER A 149 5.47 18.09 11.93
N LYS A 150 6.37 17.11 11.97
CA LYS A 150 7.73 17.24 11.42
C LYS A 150 7.83 16.60 10.06
N ASP A 151 8.19 17.39 9.04
CA ASP A 151 8.47 16.86 7.70
C ASP A 151 9.67 15.92 7.74
N GLN A 152 9.48 14.68 7.30
CA GLN A 152 10.53 13.67 7.23
C GLN A 152 11.16 13.57 5.84
N ARG A 153 10.54 14.11 4.81
CA ARG A 153 10.98 13.98 3.41
C ARG A 153 12.41 14.43 3.13
N PRO A 154 12.95 15.48 3.79
CA PRO A 154 14.35 15.90 3.57
C PRO A 154 15.39 14.91 4.10
N PHE A 155 15.02 14.02 5.02
CA PHE A 155 15.96 13.06 5.63
C PHE A 155 16.24 11.88 4.72
N PRO A 156 17.38 11.18 4.90
CA PRO A 156 17.69 9.92 4.21
C PRO A 156 16.58 8.86 4.41
N LEU A 157 16.40 7.98 3.42
CA LEU A 157 15.44 6.88 3.50
C LEU A 157 15.70 6.00 4.73
N SER A 158 16.96 5.72 5.06
CA SER A 158 17.34 4.93 6.24
C SER A 158 16.77 5.50 7.54
N GLU A 159 16.82 6.81 7.74
CA GLU A 159 16.27 7.47 8.93
C GLU A 159 14.74 7.43 8.95
N ARG A 160 14.12 7.67 7.78
CA ARG A 160 12.66 7.63 7.66
C ARG A 160 12.12 6.24 7.95
N ARG A 161 12.80 5.20 7.45
CA ARG A 161 12.43 3.80 7.69
C ARG A 161 12.61 3.39 9.14
N ALA A 162 13.71 3.79 9.79
CA ALA A 162 13.91 3.53 11.22
C ALA A 162 12.84 4.16 12.11
N LYS A 163 12.31 5.34 11.72
CA LYS A 163 11.18 5.97 12.43
C LYS A 163 9.85 5.28 12.09
N LEU A 164 9.67 4.84 10.85
CA LEU A 164 8.51 4.10 10.40
C LEU A 164 8.39 2.77 11.14
N ASP A 165 9.47 2.01 11.23
CA ASP A 165 9.52 0.74 11.94
C ASP A 165 9.06 0.90 13.40
N ARG A 166 9.61 1.89 14.11
CA ARG A 166 9.18 2.21 15.48
C ARG A 166 7.71 2.65 15.58
N LEU A 167 7.19 3.36 14.58
CA LEU A 167 5.79 3.78 14.56
C LEU A 167 4.84 2.58 14.36
N LEU A 168 5.30 1.59 13.60
CA LEU A 168 4.52 0.38 13.27
C LEU A 168 4.77 -0.78 14.23
N ASP A 169 5.71 -0.65 15.17
CA ASP A 169 5.98 -1.68 16.19
C ASP A 169 4.70 -1.99 16.99
N GLY A 170 4.37 -3.27 17.08
CA GLY A 170 3.11 -3.71 17.68
C GLY A 170 1.84 -3.31 16.92
N SER A 171 1.95 -2.85 15.66
CA SER A 171 0.80 -2.49 14.84
C SER A 171 -0.12 -3.68 14.57
N ASN A 172 -1.41 -3.37 14.39
CA ASN A 172 -2.49 -4.34 14.25
C ASN A 172 -2.65 -4.81 12.79
N SER A 173 -3.49 -5.87 12.62
CA SER A 173 -4.00 -6.26 11.31
C SER A 173 -4.57 -5.05 10.54
N GLY A 174 -4.12 -4.84 9.32
CA GLY A 174 -4.53 -3.74 8.42
C GLY A 174 -3.41 -2.76 8.04
N ILE A 175 -2.29 -2.74 8.79
CA ILE A 175 -1.06 -2.03 8.43
C ILE A 175 0.14 -2.93 8.75
N ALA A 176 1.08 -3.01 7.81
CA ALA A 176 2.33 -3.76 7.97
C ALA A 176 3.51 -2.93 7.43
N PHE A 177 4.68 -3.12 8.04
CA PHE A 177 5.92 -2.62 7.49
C PHE A 177 6.27 -3.40 6.23
N ASN A 178 6.65 -2.71 5.15
CA ASN A 178 7.14 -3.35 3.95
C ASN A 178 8.62 -3.64 4.12
N GLU A 179 8.96 -4.90 4.35
CA GLU A 179 10.33 -5.33 4.59
C GLU A 179 11.25 -5.04 3.39
N HIS A 180 12.53 -4.88 3.67
CA HIS A 180 13.57 -4.71 2.66
C HIS A 180 14.78 -5.58 3.00
N THR A 181 15.64 -5.76 2.02
CA THR A 181 16.92 -6.45 2.17
C THR A 181 18.03 -5.65 1.47
N GLU A 182 19.25 -5.76 2.00
CA GLU A 182 20.48 -5.22 1.41
C GLU A 182 21.25 -6.27 0.59
N GLU A 183 20.67 -7.47 0.42
CA GLU A 183 21.24 -8.52 -0.43
C GLU A 183 21.36 -8.04 -1.89
N ASP A 184 22.17 -8.76 -2.67
CA ASP A 184 22.33 -8.46 -4.10
C ASP A 184 20.98 -8.41 -4.83
N GLY A 185 20.73 -7.28 -5.48
CA GLY A 185 19.45 -7.02 -6.13
C GLY A 185 19.08 -8.04 -7.22
N ALA A 186 20.06 -8.64 -7.91
CA ALA A 186 19.78 -9.66 -8.92
C ALA A 186 19.32 -10.96 -8.26
N ILE A 187 19.85 -11.30 -7.10
CA ILE A 187 19.41 -12.45 -6.30
C ILE A 187 17.98 -12.22 -5.83
N VAL A 188 17.71 -11.05 -5.22
CA VAL A 188 16.36 -10.68 -4.73
C VAL A 188 15.34 -10.69 -5.87
N PHE A 189 15.69 -10.11 -7.02
CA PHE A 189 14.83 -10.11 -8.20
C PHE A 189 14.56 -11.52 -8.72
N GLY A 190 15.59 -12.37 -8.77
CA GLY A 190 15.44 -13.78 -9.17
C GLY A 190 14.48 -14.53 -8.23
N HIS A 191 14.52 -14.28 -6.92
CA HIS A 191 13.56 -14.84 -5.96
C HIS A 191 12.13 -14.33 -6.21
N ALA A 192 11.96 -13.03 -6.40
CA ALA A 192 10.67 -12.43 -6.71
C ALA A 192 10.04 -13.04 -7.99
N CYS A 193 10.85 -13.26 -9.03
CA CYS A 193 10.39 -13.91 -10.26
C CYS A 193 9.94 -15.36 -10.03
N ARG A 194 10.71 -16.15 -9.27
CA ARG A 194 10.34 -17.56 -8.95
C ARG A 194 9.05 -17.66 -8.15
N MET A 195 8.77 -16.67 -7.30
CA MET A 195 7.53 -16.57 -6.52
C MET A 195 6.36 -16.00 -7.32
N GLY A 196 6.53 -15.64 -8.59
CA GLY A 196 5.49 -15.05 -9.44
C GLY A 196 5.09 -13.63 -9.05
N LEU A 197 5.90 -12.93 -8.25
CA LEU A 197 5.63 -11.57 -7.80
C LEU A 197 5.80 -10.54 -8.93
N GLU A 198 5.21 -9.33 -8.77
CA GLU A 198 5.25 -8.27 -9.79
C GLU A 198 6.68 -7.81 -10.13
N GLY A 199 7.59 -7.91 -9.17
CA GLY A 199 8.97 -7.50 -9.28
C GLY A 199 9.50 -6.95 -7.96
N ILE A 200 10.49 -6.07 -8.06
CA ILE A 200 11.08 -5.40 -6.90
C ILE A 200 11.17 -3.88 -7.13
N VAL A 201 11.25 -3.14 -6.03
CA VAL A 201 11.62 -1.73 -6.02
C VAL A 201 12.93 -1.58 -5.27
N SER A 202 13.97 -1.12 -5.98
CA SER A 202 15.26 -0.77 -5.38
C SER A 202 15.25 0.70 -4.98
N LYS A 203 15.67 1.02 -3.76
CA LYS A 203 15.66 2.38 -3.22
C LYS A 203 17.01 2.74 -2.65
N ARG A 204 17.49 3.95 -2.92
CA ARG A 204 18.76 4.46 -2.37
C ARG A 204 18.55 4.89 -0.92
N LEU A 205 19.29 4.29 0.02
CA LEU A 205 19.16 4.54 1.47
C LEU A 205 19.44 5.98 1.87
N THR A 206 20.37 6.64 1.16
CA THR A 206 20.79 8.01 1.45
C THR A 206 19.91 9.09 0.85
N ALA A 207 18.93 8.70 0.00
CA ALA A 207 18.11 9.65 -0.74
C ALA A 207 16.97 10.25 0.09
N PRO A 208 16.69 11.56 -0.09
CA PRO A 208 15.48 12.19 0.43
C PRO A 208 14.24 11.72 -0.36
N TYR A 209 13.05 11.92 0.21
CA TYR A 209 11.81 11.69 -0.51
C TYR A 209 11.47 12.86 -1.42
N ARG A 210 11.25 12.58 -2.71
CA ARG A 210 10.84 13.58 -3.70
C ARG A 210 9.58 13.14 -4.41
N SER A 211 8.55 13.98 -4.38
CA SER A 211 7.32 13.75 -5.15
C SER A 211 7.61 13.77 -6.66
N GLY A 212 6.92 12.91 -7.40
CA GLY A 212 7.10 12.78 -8.85
C GLY A 212 8.19 11.77 -9.24
N PRO A 213 8.64 11.76 -10.51
CA PRO A 213 9.64 10.81 -11.01
C PRO A 213 10.96 10.90 -10.24
N SER A 214 11.53 9.76 -9.85
CA SER A 214 12.79 9.68 -9.11
C SER A 214 13.69 8.59 -9.68
N ARG A 215 14.98 8.88 -9.80
CA ARG A 215 16.02 7.90 -10.14
C ARG A 215 16.62 7.23 -8.90
N ASP A 216 16.31 7.73 -7.71
CA ASP A 216 16.70 7.11 -6.44
C ASP A 216 15.78 5.95 -6.05
N TRP A 217 14.68 5.76 -6.79
CA TRP A 217 13.79 4.62 -6.71
C TRP A 217 13.71 3.98 -8.09
N LEU A 218 14.09 2.72 -8.18
CA LEU A 218 14.09 1.93 -9.42
C LEU A 218 13.12 0.79 -9.30
N LYS A 219 12.28 0.60 -10.31
CA LYS A 219 11.31 -0.47 -10.38
C LYS A 219 11.73 -1.47 -11.45
N ILE A 220 11.93 -2.71 -11.03
CA ILE A 220 12.32 -3.82 -11.89
C ILE A 220 11.16 -4.80 -11.95
N LYS A 221 10.55 -4.94 -13.10
CA LYS A 221 9.35 -5.77 -13.31
C LYS A 221 9.67 -7.17 -13.73
N ASN A 222 9.00 -8.14 -13.12
CA ASN A 222 8.98 -9.52 -13.57
C ASN A 222 8.12 -9.62 -14.85
N PRO A 223 8.71 -9.98 -16.01
CA PRO A 223 7.97 -10.03 -17.28
C PRO A 223 6.88 -11.10 -17.31
N ASP A 224 6.99 -12.12 -16.45
CA ASP A 224 6.07 -13.27 -16.40
C ASP A 224 5.05 -13.16 -15.25
N SER A 225 5.03 -12.03 -14.55
CA SER A 225 4.06 -11.81 -13.46
C SER A 225 2.62 -11.73 -13.98
N PRO A 226 1.62 -12.12 -13.15
CA PRO A 226 0.20 -11.93 -13.48
C PRO A 226 -0.15 -10.49 -13.84
N ALA A 227 0.44 -9.50 -13.15
CA ALA A 227 0.27 -8.09 -13.45
C ALA A 227 0.73 -7.72 -14.87
N MET A 228 1.88 -8.26 -15.32
CA MET A 228 2.37 -8.02 -16.67
C MET A 228 1.56 -8.75 -17.74
N ARG A 229 1.02 -9.94 -17.43
CA ARG A 229 0.10 -10.66 -18.35
C ARG A 229 -1.18 -9.86 -18.53
N ARG A 230 -1.84 -9.41 -17.45
CA ARG A 230 -3.03 -8.53 -17.53
C ARG A 230 -2.75 -7.28 -18.36
N ALA A 231 -1.58 -6.66 -18.17
CA ALA A 231 -1.18 -5.48 -18.94
C ALA A 231 -1.07 -5.74 -20.45
N ARG A 232 -0.57 -6.91 -20.86
CA ARG A 232 -0.48 -7.31 -22.27
C ARG A 232 -1.85 -7.65 -22.87
N GLU A 233 -2.76 -8.19 -22.05
CA GLU A 233 -4.11 -8.60 -22.46
C GLU A 233 -5.12 -7.46 -22.41
N GLY A 234 -4.72 -6.26 -21.98
CA GLY A 234 -5.60 -5.07 -21.88
C GLY A 234 -6.68 -5.18 -20.81
N GLN A 235 -6.49 -6.07 -19.84
CA GLN A 235 -7.42 -6.30 -18.73
C GLN A 235 -7.07 -5.34 -17.56
N PHE A 236 -7.67 -4.12 -17.58
CA PHE A 236 -7.54 -3.12 -16.52
C PHE A 236 -8.89 -2.67 -15.97
#